data_389ed5bf2025945dc425bcca1700fe7d
#
_entry.id   389ed5bf2025945dc425bcca1700fe7d
#
_cell.length_a   1.000
_cell.length_b   1.000
_cell.length_c   1.000
_cell.angle_alpha   90.00
_cell.angle_beta   90.00
_cell.angle_gamma   90.00
#
_symmetry.space_group_name_H-M   'P 1'
#
loop_
_entity.id
_entity.type
_entity.pdbx_description
1 polymer ?
#
loop_
_entity_poly.entity_id
_entity_poly.type
_entity_poly.pdbx_seq_one_letter_code
_entity_poly.pdbx_strand_id
1 'polypeptide(L)'
;MVLSRRISRVILAAFTVVLSASAQAEVSEVTLAKQFGIGSLTFIVMEHQKLYEKALAAANVGNPVAVHWVKFTGGAAMNDAILSGDLSFALAGVGPLATMWAKTRDNIKVMGVCAANSMPMLLNTRDPRVRTIAHFSSRDKIALPGVKVSIQAILLEIAAAKAFGDDQYAKLDPLTTTLSHADGMAELLSPNSPVDSHFTSPPYSYEELEHVGIHTVLNSYQILGGPGTLNTVYATSRFRQENPKVYAAFLSAFKEATEFINAHKREAARIYLDVSKDKSATEDELVKMLENPDIRFTMAPEGTMKVVSFMHEHGRIKVEPKVWSDMFFPEVHDLPGT
;
A
#
# COMPACT_ATOMS: atom_id res chain seq x y z
N MET A 1 44.11 48.81 68.60
CA MET A 1 44.46 48.41 67.24
C MET A 1 43.69 47.11 67.03
N VAL A 2 42.46 47.20 66.44
CA VAL A 2 41.54 46.05 66.24
C VAL A 2 41.28 45.92 64.79
N LEU A 3 41.72 44.75 64.22
CA LEU A 3 41.55 44.40 62.86
C LEU A 3 40.15 43.74 62.67
N SER A 4 39.24 44.39 61.92
CA SER A 4 37.95 43.88 61.58
C SER A 4 38.05 42.98 60.34
N ARG A 5 37.78 41.66 60.45
CA ARG A 5 37.61 40.75 59.37
C ARG A 5 36.18 40.86 58.80
N ARG A 6 36.05 41.36 57.59
CA ARG A 6 34.81 41.27 56.80
C ARG A 6 34.76 39.92 56.08
N ILE A 7 33.82 39.07 56.43
CA ILE A 7 33.52 37.84 55.73
C ILE A 7 32.50 38.16 54.60
N SER A 8 32.95 38.17 53.38
CA SER A 8 32.06 38.25 52.22
C SER A 8 31.39 36.88 51.96
N ARG A 9 30.09 36.83 52.15
CA ARG A 9 29.28 35.68 51.74
C ARG A 9 28.95 35.80 50.24
N VAL A 10 29.58 34.97 49.41
CA VAL A 10 29.23 34.80 48.02
C VAL A 10 28.03 33.82 47.96
N ILE A 11 26.85 34.33 47.62
CA ILE A 11 25.67 33.51 47.34
C ILE A 11 25.77 33.04 45.89
N LEU A 12 26.09 31.76 45.69
CA LEU A 12 26.09 31.12 44.41
C LEU A 12 24.64 30.73 44.07
N ALA A 13 23.95 31.56 43.30
CA ALA A 13 22.63 31.25 42.78
C ALA A 13 22.79 30.24 41.63
N ALA A 14 22.54 28.95 41.87
CA ALA A 14 22.43 27.94 40.83
C ALA A 14 21.15 28.17 40.05
N PHE A 15 21.28 28.71 38.83
CA PHE A 15 20.17 28.83 37.88
C PHE A 15 19.95 27.45 37.25
N THR A 16 19.00 26.69 37.76
CA THR A 16 18.55 25.44 37.16
C THR A 16 17.67 25.81 35.96
N VAL A 17 18.27 25.81 34.76
CA VAL A 17 17.51 25.91 33.51
C VAL A 17 16.77 24.60 33.33
N VAL A 18 15.50 24.56 33.73
CA VAL A 18 14.58 23.49 33.35
C VAL A 18 14.28 23.69 31.87
N LEU A 19 14.97 22.92 31.01
CA LEU A 19 14.55 22.75 29.63
C LEU A 19 13.18 22.04 29.66
N SER A 20 12.11 22.82 29.67
CA SER A 20 10.79 22.33 29.35
C SER A 20 10.84 21.86 27.89
N ALA A 21 11.04 20.57 27.64
CA ALA A 21 10.74 19.98 26.35
C ALA A 21 9.26 20.28 26.10
N SER A 22 8.98 21.26 25.26
CA SER A 22 7.63 21.53 24.78
C SER A 22 7.17 20.24 24.12
N ALA A 23 6.36 19.44 24.80
CA ALA A 23 5.66 18.34 24.18
C ALA A 23 4.79 18.95 23.08
N GLN A 24 5.27 18.95 21.85
CA GLN A 24 4.50 19.41 20.70
C GLN A 24 3.27 18.53 20.64
N ALA A 25 2.08 19.13 20.62
CA ALA A 25 0.84 18.37 20.48
C ALA A 25 0.85 17.66 19.13
N GLU A 26 0.62 16.37 19.16
CA GLU A 26 0.45 15.58 17.92
C GLU A 26 -0.82 16.03 17.18
N VAL A 27 -0.96 15.61 15.92
CA VAL A 27 -2.10 16.01 15.07
C VAL A 27 -3.45 15.66 15.71
N SER A 28 -4.46 16.51 15.43
CA SER A 28 -5.84 16.29 15.87
C SER A 28 -6.69 15.48 14.89
N GLU A 29 -6.15 15.18 13.70
CA GLU A 29 -6.81 14.37 12.69
C GLU A 29 -5.80 13.58 11.86
N VAL A 30 -6.22 12.42 11.36
CA VAL A 30 -5.47 11.58 10.42
C VAL A 30 -6.38 11.12 9.30
N THR A 31 -5.85 11.10 8.09
CA THR A 31 -6.56 10.62 6.90
C THR A 31 -5.85 9.39 6.33
N LEU A 32 -6.59 8.29 6.18
CA LEU A 32 -6.10 7.02 5.65
C LEU A 32 -6.76 6.72 4.31
N ALA A 33 -5.95 6.45 3.31
CA ALA A 33 -6.41 6.15 1.96
C ALA A 33 -6.36 4.66 1.65
N LYS A 34 -7.46 4.11 1.12
CA LYS A 34 -7.60 2.72 0.68
C LYS A 34 -8.11 2.64 -0.75
N GLN A 35 -7.93 1.48 -1.38
CA GLN A 35 -8.48 1.15 -2.68
C GLN A 35 -9.67 0.20 -2.55
N PHE A 36 -10.26 -0.18 -3.67
CA PHE A 36 -11.27 -1.24 -3.74
C PHE A 36 -10.62 -2.62 -3.62
N GLY A 37 -11.40 -3.62 -3.23
CA GLY A 37 -10.99 -5.02 -3.15
C GLY A 37 -10.43 -5.45 -1.80
N ILE A 38 -10.25 -6.77 -1.65
CA ILE A 38 -9.74 -7.37 -0.39
C ILE A 38 -8.27 -7.01 -0.11
N GLY A 39 -7.54 -6.47 -1.07
CA GLY A 39 -6.23 -5.87 -0.82
C GLY A 39 -6.24 -4.74 0.22
N SER A 40 -7.41 -4.15 0.47
CA SER A 40 -7.62 -3.14 1.52
C SER A 40 -8.26 -3.69 2.80
N LEU A 41 -8.41 -5.02 2.93
CA LEU A 41 -9.17 -5.64 4.03
C LEU A 41 -8.63 -5.26 5.41
N THR A 42 -7.31 -5.11 5.59
CA THR A 42 -6.74 -4.67 6.87
C THR A 42 -7.28 -3.29 7.28
N PHE A 43 -7.32 -2.32 6.36
CA PHE A 43 -7.92 -1.00 6.62
C PHE A 43 -9.44 -1.07 6.82
N ILE A 44 -10.12 -1.97 6.10
CA ILE A 44 -11.56 -2.18 6.23
C ILE A 44 -11.90 -2.73 7.64
N VAL A 45 -11.13 -3.70 8.14
CA VAL A 45 -11.28 -4.23 9.49
C VAL A 45 -10.96 -3.16 10.54
N MET A 46 -9.88 -2.39 10.36
CA MET A 46 -9.53 -1.28 11.25
C MET A 46 -10.67 -0.27 11.36
N GLU A 47 -11.26 0.14 10.23
CA GLU A 47 -12.37 1.10 10.16
C GLU A 47 -13.64 0.54 10.85
N HIS A 48 -14.04 -0.68 10.48
CA HIS A 48 -15.26 -1.32 11.00
C HIS A 48 -15.20 -1.54 12.51
N GLN A 49 -14.08 -2.05 13.01
CA GLN A 49 -13.89 -2.36 14.43
C GLN A 49 -13.37 -1.17 15.25
N LYS A 50 -13.09 -0.02 14.60
CA LYS A 50 -12.51 1.18 15.21
C LYS A 50 -11.20 0.88 15.95
N LEU A 51 -10.34 0.02 15.38
CA LEU A 51 -9.11 -0.42 16.03
C LEU A 51 -8.14 0.74 16.21
N TYR A 52 -8.05 1.63 15.23
CA TYR A 52 -7.15 2.77 15.31
C TYR A 52 -7.60 3.78 16.39
N GLU A 53 -8.90 4.09 16.44
CA GLU A 53 -9.46 4.96 17.47
C GLU A 53 -9.26 4.38 18.89
N LYS A 54 -9.42 3.05 19.06
CA LYS A 54 -9.13 2.36 20.32
C LYS A 54 -7.65 2.44 20.70
N ALA A 55 -6.74 2.23 19.73
CA ALA A 55 -5.31 2.31 19.94
C ALA A 55 -4.86 3.75 20.28
N LEU A 56 -5.44 4.77 19.63
CA LEU A 56 -5.21 6.19 19.93
C LEU A 56 -5.64 6.54 21.35
N ALA A 57 -6.79 6.06 21.79
CA ALA A 57 -7.28 6.26 23.17
C ALA A 57 -6.34 5.61 24.19
N ALA A 58 -5.87 4.38 23.92
CA ALA A 58 -4.92 3.67 24.76
C ALA A 58 -3.53 4.34 24.83
N ALA A 59 -3.08 4.96 23.74
CA ALA A 59 -1.79 5.65 23.65
C ALA A 59 -1.73 6.99 24.40
N ASN A 60 -2.84 7.49 24.93
CA ASN A 60 -2.93 8.78 25.65
C ASN A 60 -2.27 9.91 24.83
N VAL A 61 -2.73 10.13 23.61
CA VAL A 61 -2.15 11.12 22.69
C VAL A 61 -2.34 12.56 23.16
N GLY A 62 -3.16 12.78 24.19
CA GLY A 62 -3.42 14.07 24.81
C GLY A 62 -4.73 14.69 24.33
N ASN A 63 -4.91 14.88 23.04
CA ASN A 63 -6.17 15.35 22.46
C ASN A 63 -6.85 14.21 21.65
N PRO A 64 -8.17 14.21 21.53
CA PRO A 64 -8.85 13.31 20.60
C PRO A 64 -8.33 13.50 19.18
N VAL A 65 -8.05 12.38 18.49
CA VAL A 65 -7.62 12.37 17.08
C VAL A 65 -8.78 11.85 16.24
N ALA A 66 -9.26 12.67 15.32
CA ALA A 66 -10.27 12.25 14.34
C ALA A 66 -9.63 11.34 13.27
N VAL A 67 -10.30 10.24 12.93
CA VAL A 67 -9.82 9.27 11.93
C VAL A 67 -10.73 9.33 10.71
N HIS A 68 -10.16 9.68 9.55
CA HIS A 68 -10.86 9.81 8.28
C HIS A 68 -10.43 8.72 7.31
N TRP A 69 -11.39 8.03 6.71
CA TRP A 69 -11.17 6.98 5.73
C TRP A 69 -11.63 7.45 4.35
N VAL A 70 -10.72 7.43 3.36
CA VAL A 70 -11.02 7.87 2.00
C VAL A 70 -10.68 6.78 0.99
N LYS A 71 -11.45 6.71 -0.11
CA LYS A 71 -11.21 5.77 -1.21
C LYS A 71 -10.61 6.49 -2.41
N PHE A 72 -9.62 5.85 -3.01
CA PHE A 72 -8.97 6.31 -4.24
C PHE A 72 -9.03 5.24 -5.32
N THR A 73 -8.98 5.67 -6.56
CA THR A 73 -8.94 4.79 -7.74
C THR A 73 -7.67 3.95 -7.78
N GLY A 74 -6.53 4.53 -7.37
CA GLY A 74 -5.23 3.87 -7.39
C GLY A 74 -4.13 4.68 -6.72
N GLY A 75 -2.93 4.10 -6.63
CA GLY A 75 -1.78 4.67 -5.91
C GLY A 75 -1.24 5.98 -6.48
N ALA A 76 -1.46 6.29 -7.76
CA ALA A 76 -1.03 7.57 -8.34
C ALA A 76 -1.71 8.76 -7.66
N ALA A 77 -3.05 8.72 -7.54
CA ALA A 77 -3.81 9.76 -6.86
C ALA A 77 -3.48 9.85 -5.35
N MET A 78 -3.19 8.71 -4.71
CA MET A 78 -2.71 8.70 -3.32
C MET A 78 -1.33 9.37 -3.18
N ASN A 79 -0.43 9.18 -4.14
CA ASN A 79 0.87 9.83 -4.15
C ASN A 79 0.74 11.35 -4.21
N ASP A 80 -0.17 11.86 -5.05
CA ASP A 80 -0.44 13.30 -5.12
C ASP A 80 -0.99 13.83 -3.79
N ALA A 81 -1.90 13.10 -3.15
CA ALA A 81 -2.48 13.46 -1.86
C ALA A 81 -1.48 13.38 -0.68
N ILE A 82 -0.50 12.46 -0.70
CA ILE A 82 0.63 12.46 0.25
C ILE A 82 1.52 13.68 0.04
N LEU A 83 1.80 14.06 -1.21
CA LEU A 83 2.64 15.22 -1.54
C LEU A 83 1.99 16.55 -1.14
N SER A 84 0.66 16.66 -1.26
CA SER A 84 -0.09 17.85 -0.81
C SER A 84 -0.26 17.91 0.71
N GLY A 85 -0.03 16.80 1.44
CA GLY A 85 -0.25 16.70 2.87
C GLY A 85 -1.69 16.33 3.28
N ASP A 86 -2.54 15.97 2.32
CA ASP A 86 -3.95 15.61 2.56
C ASP A 86 -4.10 14.18 3.13
N LEU A 87 -3.03 13.37 3.05
CA LEU A 87 -3.01 12.00 3.60
C LEU A 87 -1.91 11.82 4.64
N SER A 88 -2.25 11.15 5.73
CA SER A 88 -1.31 10.66 6.74
C SER A 88 -0.74 9.30 6.37
N PHE A 89 -1.61 8.39 5.89
CA PHE A 89 -1.24 7.03 5.46
C PHE A 89 -1.90 6.69 4.12
N ALA A 90 -1.11 6.15 3.20
CA ALA A 90 -1.61 5.62 1.93
C ALA A 90 -1.40 4.11 1.87
N LEU A 91 -2.42 3.37 1.41
CA LEU A 91 -2.36 1.93 1.15
C LEU A 91 -2.35 1.70 -0.36
N ALA A 92 -1.18 1.45 -0.93
CA ALA A 92 -1.02 1.22 -2.35
C ALA A 92 0.11 0.23 -2.67
N GLY A 93 0.25 -0.12 -3.94
CA GLY A 93 1.23 -1.10 -4.39
C GLY A 93 2.69 -0.67 -4.21
N VAL A 94 3.61 -1.62 -4.37
CA VAL A 94 5.06 -1.39 -4.27
C VAL A 94 5.54 -0.34 -5.30
N GLY A 95 4.98 -0.30 -6.52
CA GLY A 95 5.36 0.68 -7.54
C GLY A 95 5.13 2.14 -7.10
N PRO A 96 3.93 2.52 -6.63
CA PRO A 96 3.67 3.82 -6.01
C PRO A 96 4.61 4.16 -4.85
N LEU A 97 4.85 3.22 -3.91
CA LEU A 97 5.79 3.43 -2.81
C LEU A 97 7.20 3.70 -3.33
N ALA A 98 7.75 2.86 -4.22
CA ALA A 98 9.10 3.02 -4.77
C ALA A 98 9.26 4.36 -5.48
N THR A 99 8.24 4.79 -6.25
CA THR A 99 8.21 6.10 -6.90
C THR A 99 8.32 7.22 -5.89
N MET A 100 7.51 7.18 -4.81
CA MET A 100 7.51 8.21 -3.78
C MET A 100 8.80 8.20 -2.97
N TRP A 101 9.28 7.02 -2.56
CA TRP A 101 10.54 6.88 -1.85
C TRP A 101 11.71 7.50 -2.65
N ALA A 102 11.85 7.17 -3.92
CA ALA A 102 12.91 7.70 -4.76
C ALA A 102 12.79 9.22 -4.99
N LYS A 103 11.57 9.72 -5.23
CA LYS A 103 11.29 11.14 -5.56
C LYS A 103 11.45 12.08 -4.36
N THR A 104 11.22 11.58 -3.15
CA THR A 104 11.11 12.42 -1.94
C THR A 104 12.29 12.29 -0.98
N ARG A 105 13.40 11.63 -1.37
CA ARG A 105 14.56 11.37 -0.48
C ARG A 105 15.16 12.60 0.16
N ASP A 106 15.18 13.72 -0.59
CA ASP A 106 15.86 14.94 -0.18
C ASP A 106 14.93 15.96 0.50
N ASN A 107 13.63 15.60 0.65
CA ASN A 107 12.63 16.49 1.25
C ASN A 107 11.76 15.79 2.29
N ILE A 108 10.52 15.40 1.96
CA ILE A 108 9.56 14.84 2.91
C ILE A 108 9.82 13.37 3.29
N LYS A 109 10.66 12.67 2.56
CA LYS A 109 11.11 11.28 2.79
C LYS A 109 9.96 10.34 3.06
N VAL A 110 9.17 10.06 2.00
CA VAL A 110 8.12 9.04 2.07
C VAL A 110 8.78 7.67 2.20
N MET A 111 8.31 6.88 3.18
CA MET A 111 8.81 5.53 3.45
C MET A 111 7.66 4.58 3.74
N GLY A 112 7.86 3.31 3.47
CA GLY A 112 6.95 2.24 3.85
C GLY A 112 6.84 2.12 5.36
N VAL A 113 5.62 1.98 5.83
CA VAL A 113 5.30 1.65 7.23
C VAL A 113 5.36 0.14 7.42
N CYS A 114 4.72 -0.61 6.52
CA CYS A 114 4.73 -2.07 6.46
C CYS A 114 4.15 -2.55 5.11
N ALA A 115 4.29 -3.85 4.81
CA ALA A 115 3.40 -4.48 3.83
C ALA A 115 2.00 -4.65 4.43
N ALA A 116 1.00 -4.85 3.59
CA ALA A 116 -0.36 -5.14 4.03
C ALA A 116 -0.77 -6.58 3.65
N ASN A 117 -0.29 -7.03 2.52
CA ASN A 117 -0.63 -8.34 1.99
C ASN A 117 0.32 -8.76 0.85
N SER A 118 0.33 -10.07 0.62
CA SER A 118 0.91 -10.71 -0.56
C SER A 118 -0.19 -11.55 -1.19
N MET A 119 -0.51 -11.29 -2.45
CA MET A 119 -1.54 -12.02 -3.19
C MET A 119 -1.31 -11.92 -4.69
N PRO A 120 -1.70 -12.96 -5.47
CA PRO A 120 -1.52 -12.95 -6.90
C PRO A 120 -2.43 -11.91 -7.57
N MET A 121 -1.88 -11.18 -8.52
CA MET A 121 -2.63 -10.33 -9.45
C MET A 121 -2.72 -11.06 -10.78
N LEU A 122 -3.90 -11.06 -11.40
CA LEU A 122 -4.15 -11.76 -12.65
C LEU A 122 -4.47 -10.76 -13.76
N LEU A 123 -3.86 -10.94 -14.91
CA LEU A 123 -4.30 -10.32 -16.16
C LEU A 123 -5.28 -11.27 -16.83
N ASN A 124 -6.54 -10.95 -16.75
CA ASN A 124 -7.62 -11.71 -17.37
C ASN A 124 -8.05 -11.06 -18.68
N THR A 125 -8.53 -11.85 -19.63
CA THR A 125 -9.08 -11.37 -20.89
C THR A 125 -10.31 -12.15 -21.30
N ARG A 126 -11.22 -11.49 -22.03
CA ARG A 126 -12.35 -12.12 -22.72
C ARG A 126 -12.04 -12.47 -24.18
N ASP A 127 -10.91 -11.99 -24.73
CA ASP A 127 -10.52 -12.29 -26.12
C ASP A 127 -9.91 -13.69 -26.22
N PRO A 128 -10.58 -14.65 -26.91
CA PRO A 128 -10.09 -16.01 -27.02
C PRO A 128 -8.78 -16.15 -27.82
N ARG A 129 -8.40 -15.09 -28.57
CA ARG A 129 -7.14 -15.08 -29.34
C ARG A 129 -5.94 -14.79 -28.45
N VAL A 130 -6.13 -14.08 -27.34
CA VAL A 130 -5.07 -13.65 -26.42
C VAL A 130 -4.80 -14.76 -25.41
N ARG A 131 -3.81 -15.61 -25.67
CA ARG A 131 -3.40 -16.71 -24.78
C ARG A 131 -2.11 -16.40 -24.01
N THR A 132 -1.32 -15.47 -24.53
CA THR A 132 -0.10 -14.93 -23.91
C THR A 132 -0.04 -13.45 -24.21
N ILE A 133 0.83 -12.72 -23.49
CA ILE A 133 1.00 -11.28 -23.73
C ILE A 133 1.52 -10.95 -25.14
N ALA A 134 2.14 -11.91 -25.83
CA ALA A 134 2.60 -11.75 -27.21
C ALA A 134 1.46 -11.66 -28.23
N HIS A 135 0.26 -12.06 -27.87
CA HIS A 135 -0.91 -11.99 -28.75
C HIS A 135 -1.64 -10.64 -28.71
N PHE A 136 -1.31 -9.76 -27.75
CA PHE A 136 -1.88 -8.42 -27.72
C PHE A 136 -1.49 -7.60 -28.96
N SER A 137 -2.43 -6.83 -29.46
CA SER A 137 -2.31 -5.99 -30.64
C SER A 137 -2.87 -4.58 -30.37
N SER A 138 -2.72 -3.67 -31.30
CA SER A 138 -3.25 -2.30 -31.19
C SER A 138 -4.78 -2.20 -31.04
N ARG A 139 -5.50 -3.30 -31.21
CA ARG A 139 -6.97 -3.36 -31.04
C ARG A 139 -7.39 -3.62 -29.61
N ASP A 140 -6.49 -4.15 -28.79
CA ASP A 140 -6.79 -4.62 -27.46
C ASP A 140 -6.62 -3.49 -26.44
N LYS A 141 -7.39 -3.53 -25.35
CA LYS A 141 -7.33 -2.51 -24.30
C LYS A 141 -7.29 -3.18 -22.92
N ILE A 142 -6.23 -2.90 -22.17
CA ILE A 142 -5.95 -3.46 -20.86
C ILE A 142 -6.28 -2.43 -19.77
N ALA A 143 -7.28 -2.70 -18.93
CA ALA A 143 -7.56 -1.90 -17.75
C ALA A 143 -6.60 -2.25 -16.60
N LEU A 144 -6.17 -1.25 -15.85
CA LEU A 144 -5.39 -1.39 -14.62
C LEU A 144 -5.51 -0.12 -13.75
N PRO A 145 -5.21 -0.16 -12.43
CA PRO A 145 -5.53 0.96 -11.51
C PRO A 145 -4.65 2.21 -11.67
N GLY A 146 -3.64 2.17 -12.53
CA GLY A 146 -2.81 3.35 -12.82
C GLY A 146 -1.76 3.04 -13.86
N VAL A 147 -1.92 3.64 -15.05
CA VAL A 147 -0.97 3.52 -16.17
C VAL A 147 0.42 3.97 -15.71
N LYS A 148 1.44 3.15 -15.99
CA LYS A 148 2.86 3.40 -15.68
C LYS A 148 3.24 3.52 -14.19
N VAL A 149 2.30 3.49 -13.26
CA VAL A 149 2.57 3.74 -11.83
C VAL A 149 2.13 2.57 -10.96
N SER A 150 0.98 1.94 -11.26
CA SER A 150 0.49 0.82 -10.46
C SER A 150 1.44 -0.37 -10.49
N ILE A 151 1.39 -1.20 -9.45
CA ILE A 151 2.18 -2.44 -9.43
C ILE A 151 1.82 -3.34 -10.63
N GLN A 152 0.57 -3.36 -11.08
CA GLN A 152 0.12 -4.08 -12.25
C GLN A 152 0.79 -3.57 -13.53
N ALA A 153 0.94 -2.24 -13.68
CA ALA A 153 1.65 -1.67 -14.82
C ALA A 153 3.12 -2.10 -14.84
N ILE A 154 3.81 -2.02 -13.71
CA ILE A 154 5.22 -2.44 -13.62
C ILE A 154 5.37 -3.96 -13.89
N LEU A 155 4.47 -4.78 -13.37
CA LEU A 155 4.49 -6.23 -13.64
C LEU A 155 4.22 -6.55 -15.11
N LEU A 156 3.35 -5.78 -15.78
CA LEU A 156 3.12 -5.90 -17.22
C LEU A 156 4.38 -5.54 -18.02
N GLU A 157 5.10 -4.49 -17.60
CA GLU A 157 6.38 -4.11 -18.19
C GLU A 157 7.46 -5.18 -17.96
N ILE A 158 7.57 -5.76 -16.76
CA ILE A 158 8.49 -6.89 -16.48
C ILE A 158 8.16 -8.09 -17.38
N ALA A 159 6.88 -8.40 -17.56
CA ALA A 159 6.46 -9.48 -18.43
C ALA A 159 6.75 -9.17 -19.91
N ALA A 160 6.56 -7.92 -20.33
CA ALA A 160 6.88 -7.48 -21.69
C ALA A 160 8.37 -7.56 -22.00
N ALA A 161 9.23 -7.11 -21.05
CA ALA A 161 10.68 -7.25 -21.16
C ALA A 161 11.11 -8.72 -21.36
N LYS A 162 10.52 -9.64 -20.58
CA LYS A 162 10.78 -11.09 -20.71
C LYS A 162 10.30 -11.69 -22.04
N ALA A 163 9.18 -11.21 -22.56
CA ALA A 163 8.56 -11.80 -23.75
C ALA A 163 9.09 -11.22 -25.07
N PHE A 164 9.43 -9.94 -25.09
CA PHE A 164 9.77 -9.20 -26.32
C PHE A 164 11.23 -8.72 -26.34
N GLY A 165 11.95 -8.82 -25.25
CA GLY A 165 13.28 -8.24 -25.05
C GLY A 165 13.23 -7.03 -24.15
N ASP A 166 14.34 -6.79 -23.46
CA ASP A 166 14.45 -5.80 -22.39
C ASP A 166 14.18 -4.37 -22.87
N ASP A 167 14.60 -4.03 -24.08
CA ASP A 167 14.36 -2.73 -24.75
C ASP A 167 12.88 -2.51 -25.15
N GLN A 168 12.06 -3.57 -25.12
CA GLN A 168 10.63 -3.55 -25.46
C GLN A 168 9.71 -3.59 -24.22
N TYR A 169 10.24 -3.32 -23.03
CA TYR A 169 9.47 -3.40 -21.79
C TYR A 169 8.17 -2.59 -21.81
N ALA A 170 8.16 -1.44 -22.45
CA ALA A 170 7.01 -0.54 -22.53
C ALA A 170 6.07 -0.82 -23.71
N LYS A 171 6.26 -1.94 -24.45
CA LYS A 171 5.51 -2.28 -25.68
C LYS A 171 4.01 -2.33 -25.50
N LEU A 172 3.55 -2.75 -24.33
CA LEU A 172 2.11 -2.87 -24.02
C LEU A 172 1.53 -1.60 -23.35
N ASP A 173 2.33 -0.62 -22.94
CA ASP A 173 1.87 0.61 -22.32
C ASP A 173 0.79 1.37 -23.13
N PRO A 174 0.91 1.50 -24.48
CA PRO A 174 -0.12 2.17 -25.28
C PRO A 174 -1.49 1.49 -25.26
N LEU A 175 -1.56 0.22 -24.87
CA LEU A 175 -2.80 -0.55 -24.76
C LEU A 175 -3.48 -0.35 -23.39
N THR A 176 -2.79 0.23 -22.42
CA THR A 176 -3.29 0.34 -21.04
C THR A 176 -4.21 1.54 -20.84
N THR A 177 -5.17 1.40 -19.93
CA THR A 177 -6.06 2.48 -19.49
C THR A 177 -6.27 2.42 -17.98
N THR A 178 -6.40 3.58 -17.34
CA THR A 178 -6.61 3.67 -15.89
C THR A 178 -8.09 3.53 -15.57
N LEU A 179 -8.43 2.48 -14.81
CA LEU A 179 -9.75 2.26 -14.20
C LEU A 179 -9.58 1.73 -12.78
N SER A 180 -10.54 2.00 -11.90
CA SER A 180 -10.58 1.30 -10.61
C SER A 180 -10.78 -0.20 -10.83
N HIS A 181 -10.45 -1.03 -9.85
CA HIS A 181 -10.68 -2.49 -9.97
C HIS A 181 -12.15 -2.82 -10.26
N ALA A 182 -13.09 -2.13 -9.60
CA ALA A 182 -14.52 -2.35 -9.82
C ALA A 182 -14.96 -1.91 -11.23
N ASP A 183 -14.52 -0.74 -11.69
CA ASP A 183 -14.85 -0.24 -13.03
C ASP A 183 -14.20 -1.10 -14.10
N GLY A 184 -12.94 -1.54 -13.89
CA GLY A 184 -12.22 -2.43 -14.80
C GLY A 184 -12.95 -3.76 -15.02
N MET A 185 -13.46 -4.37 -13.94
CA MET A 185 -14.28 -5.58 -14.04
C MET A 185 -15.59 -5.30 -14.79
N ALA A 186 -16.29 -4.22 -14.44
CA ALA A 186 -17.54 -3.86 -15.12
C ALA A 186 -17.33 -3.66 -16.63
N GLU A 187 -16.24 -3.01 -17.02
CA GLU A 187 -15.88 -2.81 -18.42
C GLU A 187 -15.49 -4.15 -19.09
N LEU A 188 -14.69 -5.00 -18.43
CA LEU A 188 -14.34 -6.32 -18.97
C LEU A 188 -15.57 -7.19 -19.23
N LEU A 189 -16.57 -7.14 -18.34
CA LEU A 189 -17.80 -7.93 -18.45
C LEU A 189 -18.80 -7.33 -19.46
N SER A 190 -18.66 -6.07 -19.84
CA SER A 190 -19.55 -5.39 -20.79
C SER A 190 -19.20 -5.76 -22.24
N PRO A 191 -20.13 -6.39 -22.98
CA PRO A 191 -19.85 -6.82 -24.37
C PRO A 191 -19.48 -5.70 -25.33
N ASN A 192 -19.94 -4.47 -25.05
CA ASN A 192 -19.75 -3.29 -25.89
C ASN A 192 -18.57 -2.42 -25.46
N SER A 193 -17.88 -2.77 -24.38
CA SER A 193 -16.72 -2.03 -23.91
C SER A 193 -15.52 -2.25 -24.85
N PRO A 194 -14.71 -1.21 -25.10
CA PRO A 194 -13.41 -1.37 -25.75
C PRO A 194 -12.38 -2.11 -24.87
N VAL A 195 -12.61 -2.19 -23.54
CA VAL A 195 -11.75 -2.92 -22.62
C VAL A 195 -12.04 -4.42 -22.76
N ASP A 196 -11.04 -5.19 -23.16
CA ASP A 196 -11.13 -6.64 -23.32
C ASP A 196 -10.26 -7.42 -22.34
N SER A 197 -9.42 -6.72 -21.57
CA SER A 197 -8.50 -7.31 -20.62
C SER A 197 -8.39 -6.44 -19.36
N HIS A 198 -8.20 -7.09 -18.21
CA HIS A 198 -8.07 -6.38 -16.92
C HIS A 198 -6.97 -7.00 -16.08
N PHE A 199 -5.99 -6.19 -15.68
CA PHE A 199 -4.94 -6.62 -14.76
C PHE A 199 -5.31 -6.17 -13.35
N THR A 200 -5.82 -7.08 -12.55
CA THR A 200 -6.48 -6.78 -11.29
C THR A 200 -6.07 -7.73 -10.16
N SER A 201 -6.61 -7.49 -8.99
CA SER A 201 -6.38 -8.26 -7.76
C SER A 201 -7.67 -8.87 -7.23
N PRO A 202 -7.60 -9.83 -6.28
CA PRO A 202 -8.80 -10.35 -5.63
C PRO A 202 -9.62 -9.26 -4.91
N PRO A 203 -10.97 -9.37 -4.89
CA PRO A 203 -11.74 -10.50 -5.38
C PRO A 203 -11.95 -10.48 -6.90
N TYR A 204 -11.88 -9.31 -7.54
CA TYR A 204 -12.23 -9.07 -8.94
C TYR A 204 -11.57 -10.04 -9.91
N SER A 205 -10.27 -10.33 -9.71
CA SER A 205 -9.55 -11.26 -10.59
C SER A 205 -10.12 -12.69 -10.58
N TYR A 206 -10.72 -13.12 -9.49
CA TYR A 206 -11.36 -14.42 -9.36
C TYR A 206 -12.82 -14.39 -9.82
N GLU A 207 -13.55 -13.33 -9.49
CA GLU A 207 -14.93 -13.11 -9.94
C GLU A 207 -15.02 -13.06 -11.47
N GLU A 208 -14.08 -12.41 -12.13
CA GLU A 208 -13.99 -12.39 -13.60
C GLU A 208 -13.91 -13.80 -14.19
N LEU A 209 -13.18 -14.71 -13.55
CA LEU A 209 -12.99 -16.08 -14.01
C LEU A 209 -14.23 -16.98 -13.87
N GLU A 210 -15.23 -16.56 -13.08
CA GLU A 210 -16.53 -17.26 -13.01
C GLU A 210 -17.38 -17.02 -14.30
N HIS A 211 -16.99 -16.02 -15.11
CA HIS A 211 -17.68 -15.71 -16.36
C HIS A 211 -17.13 -16.51 -17.55
N VAL A 212 -18.05 -17.19 -18.27
CA VAL A 212 -17.68 -18.01 -19.42
C VAL A 212 -16.94 -17.18 -20.48
N GLY A 213 -15.80 -17.70 -20.92
CA GLY A 213 -14.97 -17.08 -21.95
C GLY A 213 -13.85 -16.21 -21.42
N ILE A 214 -13.86 -15.84 -20.13
CA ILE A 214 -12.75 -15.12 -19.50
C ILE A 214 -11.70 -16.14 -19.04
N HIS A 215 -10.43 -15.79 -19.28
CA HIS A 215 -9.30 -16.61 -18.87
C HIS A 215 -8.09 -15.77 -18.52
N THR A 216 -7.19 -16.33 -17.71
CA THR A 216 -5.95 -15.67 -17.28
C THR A 216 -4.87 -15.79 -18.36
N VAL A 217 -4.25 -14.67 -18.68
CA VAL A 217 -3.09 -14.54 -19.57
C VAL A 217 -1.78 -14.47 -18.77
N LEU A 218 -1.82 -13.86 -17.57
CA LEU A 218 -0.63 -13.58 -16.78
C LEU A 218 -0.95 -13.65 -15.27
N ASN A 219 -0.02 -14.22 -14.50
CA ASN A 219 -0.07 -14.26 -13.04
C ASN A 219 1.19 -13.60 -12.47
N SER A 220 1.01 -12.65 -11.55
CA SER A 220 2.11 -11.89 -10.97
C SER A 220 3.15 -12.77 -10.25
N TYR A 221 2.74 -13.84 -9.60
CA TYR A 221 3.66 -14.76 -8.92
C TYR A 221 4.56 -15.51 -9.92
N GLN A 222 4.05 -15.83 -11.11
CA GLN A 222 4.87 -16.40 -12.18
C GLN A 222 5.86 -15.38 -12.74
N ILE A 223 5.46 -14.10 -12.85
CA ILE A 223 6.35 -13.02 -13.28
C ILE A 223 7.49 -12.85 -12.29
N LEU A 224 7.18 -12.81 -11.00
CA LEU A 224 8.13 -12.60 -9.91
C LEU A 224 8.92 -13.87 -9.53
N GLY A 225 8.45 -15.05 -9.96
CA GLY A 225 9.02 -16.35 -9.55
C GLY A 225 8.72 -16.69 -8.09
N GLY A 226 7.60 -16.23 -7.55
CA GLY A 226 7.14 -16.48 -6.20
C GLY A 226 6.20 -15.40 -5.68
N PRO A 227 5.81 -15.49 -4.40
CA PRO A 227 4.96 -14.50 -3.76
C PRO A 227 5.51 -13.08 -3.86
N GLY A 228 4.60 -12.12 -3.94
CA GLY A 228 4.93 -10.71 -4.01
C GLY A 228 3.90 -9.85 -3.31
N THR A 229 4.39 -8.81 -2.62
CA THR A 229 3.54 -7.82 -1.97
C THR A 229 2.69 -7.09 -3.01
N LEU A 230 1.37 -7.14 -2.82
CA LEU A 230 0.46 -6.30 -3.59
C LEU A 230 0.47 -4.88 -3.03
N ASN A 231 0.08 -4.72 -1.77
CA ASN A 231 -0.04 -3.42 -1.13
C ASN A 231 0.93 -3.23 0.02
N THR A 232 1.39 -1.98 0.13
CA THR A 232 2.17 -1.45 1.25
C THR A 232 1.44 -0.26 1.86
N VAL A 233 1.63 -0.03 3.15
CA VAL A 233 1.28 1.24 3.78
C VAL A 233 2.52 2.13 3.78
N TYR A 234 2.37 3.40 3.45
CA TYR A 234 3.45 4.37 3.50
C TYR A 234 2.99 5.73 4.04
N ALA A 235 3.95 6.47 4.61
CA ALA A 235 3.76 7.77 5.22
C ALA A 235 5.02 8.63 5.03
N THR A 236 4.95 9.92 5.39
CA THR A 236 6.15 10.78 5.39
C THR A 236 6.96 10.58 6.67
N SER A 237 8.29 10.71 6.59
CA SER A 237 9.17 10.69 7.77
C SER A 237 8.83 11.80 8.75
N ARG A 238 8.40 12.95 8.22
CA ARG A 238 7.96 14.08 9.03
C ARG A 238 6.74 13.71 9.89
N PHE A 239 5.70 13.10 9.27
CA PHE A 239 4.51 12.68 10.02
C PHE A 239 4.88 11.73 11.18
N ARG A 240 5.71 10.70 10.90
CA ARG A 240 6.18 9.75 11.93
C ARG A 240 6.94 10.43 13.06
N GLN A 241 7.81 11.39 12.73
CA GLN A 241 8.65 12.09 13.75
C GLN A 241 7.86 13.06 14.60
N GLU A 242 6.93 13.80 14.00
CA GLU A 242 6.12 14.79 14.69
C GLU A 242 4.95 14.15 15.47
N ASN A 243 4.55 12.91 15.15
CA ASN A 243 3.39 12.22 15.72
C ASN A 243 3.73 10.78 16.17
N PRO A 244 4.71 10.59 17.06
CA PRO A 244 5.22 9.26 17.39
C PRO A 244 4.17 8.36 18.07
N LYS A 245 3.27 8.90 18.90
CA LYS A 245 2.21 8.11 19.55
C LYS A 245 1.10 7.75 18.58
N VAL A 246 0.68 8.70 17.73
CA VAL A 246 -0.31 8.47 16.65
C VAL A 246 0.22 7.41 15.69
N TYR A 247 1.48 7.48 15.29
CA TYR A 247 2.13 6.50 14.43
C TYR A 247 2.23 5.11 15.08
N ALA A 248 2.64 5.03 16.35
CA ALA A 248 2.71 3.77 17.09
C ALA A 248 1.33 3.12 17.28
N ALA A 249 0.29 3.94 17.57
CA ALA A 249 -1.10 3.48 17.64
C ALA A 249 -1.58 2.90 16.30
N PHE A 250 -1.18 3.52 15.17
CA PHE A 250 -1.46 2.99 13.84
C PHE A 250 -0.86 1.59 13.65
N LEU A 251 0.42 1.41 13.95
CA LEU A 251 1.09 0.10 13.82
C LEU A 251 0.44 -0.97 14.68
N SER A 252 0.06 -0.64 15.92
CA SER A 252 -0.64 -1.55 16.82
C SER A 252 -1.99 -1.98 16.25
N ALA A 253 -2.81 -1.03 15.79
CA ALA A 253 -4.11 -1.30 15.18
C ALA A 253 -4.00 -2.10 13.87
N PHE A 254 -2.98 -1.80 13.07
CA PHE A 254 -2.73 -2.52 11.82
C PHE A 254 -2.33 -3.97 12.05
N LYS A 255 -1.47 -4.22 13.05
CA LYS A 255 -1.07 -5.56 13.48
C LYS A 255 -2.28 -6.34 13.98
N GLU A 256 -3.08 -5.76 14.87
CA GLU A 256 -4.30 -6.38 15.42
C GLU A 256 -5.28 -6.76 14.29
N ALA A 257 -5.51 -5.85 13.32
CA ALA A 257 -6.36 -6.14 12.17
C ALA A 257 -5.80 -7.27 11.29
N THR A 258 -4.49 -7.31 11.09
CA THR A 258 -3.83 -8.38 10.33
C THR A 258 -3.98 -9.73 11.02
N GLU A 259 -3.76 -9.79 12.33
CA GLU A 259 -3.94 -10.99 13.15
C GLU A 259 -5.40 -11.44 13.15
N PHE A 260 -6.35 -10.51 13.28
CA PHE A 260 -7.78 -10.78 13.21
C PHE A 260 -8.18 -11.45 11.88
N ILE A 261 -7.75 -10.90 10.74
CA ILE A 261 -8.05 -11.45 9.41
C ILE A 261 -7.53 -12.89 9.29
N ASN A 262 -6.32 -13.14 9.76
CA ASN A 262 -5.70 -14.47 9.68
C ASN A 262 -6.41 -15.49 10.57
N ALA A 263 -6.90 -15.08 11.75
CA ALA A 263 -7.58 -15.96 12.72
C ALA A 263 -9.09 -16.12 12.44
N HIS A 264 -9.76 -15.09 11.88
CA HIS A 264 -11.22 -15.00 11.78
C HIS A 264 -11.70 -14.73 10.34
N LYS A 265 -11.27 -15.56 9.38
CA LYS A 265 -11.48 -15.37 7.94
C LYS A 265 -12.94 -15.14 7.56
N ARG A 266 -13.88 -15.89 8.14
CA ARG A 266 -15.32 -15.73 7.87
C ARG A 266 -15.86 -14.39 8.36
N GLU A 267 -15.46 -13.95 9.54
CA GLU A 267 -15.88 -12.65 10.07
C GLU A 267 -15.24 -11.51 9.26
N ALA A 268 -13.98 -11.66 8.86
CA ALA A 268 -13.30 -10.70 7.98
C ALA A 268 -14.01 -10.60 6.60
N ALA A 269 -14.49 -11.70 6.03
CA ALA A 269 -15.29 -11.71 4.81
C ALA A 269 -16.61 -10.94 4.99
N ARG A 270 -17.33 -11.13 6.10
CA ARG A 270 -18.55 -10.37 6.42
C ARG A 270 -18.28 -8.89 6.55
N ILE A 271 -17.23 -8.52 7.29
CA ILE A 271 -16.83 -7.11 7.45
C ILE A 271 -16.51 -6.48 6.08
N TYR A 272 -15.83 -7.22 5.19
CA TYR A 272 -15.58 -6.75 3.83
C TYR A 272 -16.89 -6.43 3.09
N LEU A 273 -17.85 -7.35 3.07
CA LEU A 273 -19.14 -7.14 2.40
C LEU A 273 -19.94 -5.98 3.01
N ASP A 274 -19.92 -5.87 4.34
CA ASP A 274 -20.63 -4.81 5.05
C ASP A 274 -20.09 -3.41 4.75
N VAL A 275 -18.77 -3.27 4.64
CA VAL A 275 -18.12 -1.96 4.40
C VAL A 275 -18.03 -1.64 2.91
N SER A 276 -17.67 -2.62 2.08
CA SER A 276 -17.50 -2.41 0.63
C SER A 276 -18.84 -2.23 -0.08
N LYS A 277 -19.91 -2.84 0.44
CA LYS A 277 -21.22 -3.02 -0.23
C LYS A 277 -21.06 -3.74 -1.57
N ASP A 278 -20.03 -4.54 -1.70
CA ASP A 278 -19.80 -5.39 -2.85
C ASP A 278 -20.92 -6.41 -2.97
N LYS A 279 -21.49 -6.51 -4.15
CA LYS A 279 -22.59 -7.45 -4.46
C LYS A 279 -22.15 -8.53 -5.44
N SER A 280 -20.92 -8.48 -5.90
CA SER A 280 -20.38 -9.40 -6.89
C SER A 280 -19.90 -10.70 -6.25
N ALA A 281 -19.47 -10.68 -4.99
CA ALA A 281 -19.00 -11.85 -4.25
C ALA A 281 -19.93 -12.22 -3.08
N THR A 282 -20.06 -13.51 -2.81
CA THR A 282 -20.70 -14.06 -1.62
C THR A 282 -19.72 -14.20 -0.46
N GLU A 283 -20.23 -14.36 0.76
CA GLU A 283 -19.40 -14.63 1.94
C GLU A 283 -18.55 -15.90 1.76
N ASP A 284 -19.12 -16.99 1.25
CA ASP A 284 -18.41 -18.26 1.09
C ASP A 284 -17.31 -18.20 0.02
N GLU A 285 -17.52 -17.46 -1.07
CA GLU A 285 -16.48 -17.20 -2.07
C GLU A 285 -15.31 -16.40 -1.48
N LEU A 286 -15.60 -15.37 -0.69
CA LEU A 286 -14.56 -14.59 -0.01
C LEU A 286 -13.81 -15.42 1.04
N VAL A 287 -14.50 -16.26 1.81
CA VAL A 287 -13.85 -17.19 2.75
C VAL A 287 -12.91 -18.12 2.01
N LYS A 288 -13.35 -18.73 0.90
CA LYS A 288 -12.52 -19.58 0.05
C LYS A 288 -11.28 -18.84 -0.47
N MET A 289 -11.42 -17.57 -0.88
CA MET A 289 -10.29 -16.75 -1.28
C MET A 289 -9.34 -16.49 -0.11
N LEU A 290 -9.84 -16.12 1.08
CA LEU A 290 -9.02 -15.88 2.27
C LEU A 290 -8.35 -17.15 2.81
N GLU A 291 -8.84 -18.34 2.47
CA GLU A 291 -8.23 -19.63 2.80
C GLU A 291 -7.17 -20.07 1.79
N ASN A 292 -7.11 -19.43 0.62
CA ASN A 292 -6.07 -19.71 -0.37
C ASN A 292 -4.69 -19.33 0.18
N PRO A 293 -3.71 -20.27 0.24
CA PRO A 293 -2.38 -20.02 0.77
C PRO A 293 -1.58 -18.96 0.00
N ASP A 294 -1.98 -18.67 -1.24
CA ASP A 294 -1.37 -17.61 -2.05
C ASP A 294 -1.87 -16.21 -1.64
N ILE A 295 -2.97 -16.12 -0.88
CA ILE A 295 -3.50 -14.86 -0.37
C ILE A 295 -3.14 -14.74 1.10
N ARG A 296 -2.17 -13.86 1.41
CA ARG A 296 -1.63 -13.71 2.75
C ARG A 296 -1.72 -12.26 3.22
N PHE A 297 -2.24 -12.08 4.44
CA PHE A 297 -2.17 -10.80 5.13
C PHE A 297 -0.93 -10.81 6.03
N THR A 298 0.03 -9.96 5.72
CA THR A 298 1.34 -9.94 6.38
C THR A 298 1.94 -8.54 6.34
N MET A 299 2.64 -8.18 7.42
CA MET A 299 3.38 -6.92 7.47
C MET A 299 4.77 -7.01 6.85
N ALA A 300 5.26 -8.24 6.56
CA ALA A 300 6.56 -8.47 5.92
C ALA A 300 6.49 -8.17 4.41
N PRO A 301 7.34 -7.31 3.85
CA PRO A 301 7.41 -7.07 2.41
C PRO A 301 8.03 -8.27 1.68
N GLU A 302 7.40 -8.76 0.62
CA GLU A 302 7.85 -9.90 -0.16
C GLU A 302 8.04 -9.54 -1.63
N GLY A 303 9.13 -9.97 -2.24
CA GLY A 303 9.42 -9.79 -3.66
C GLY A 303 9.53 -8.33 -4.11
N THR A 304 9.72 -7.40 -3.19
CA THR A 304 9.72 -5.95 -3.48
C THR A 304 10.92 -5.54 -4.30
N MET A 305 12.11 -6.11 -4.02
CA MET A 305 13.34 -5.74 -4.71
C MET A 305 13.30 -6.05 -6.21
N LYS A 306 12.67 -7.15 -6.62
CA LYS A 306 12.52 -7.48 -8.06
C LYS A 306 11.78 -6.40 -8.85
N VAL A 307 10.75 -5.82 -8.22
CA VAL A 307 9.97 -4.72 -8.81
C VAL A 307 10.82 -3.45 -8.85
N VAL A 308 11.48 -3.13 -7.76
CA VAL A 308 12.22 -1.87 -7.59
C VAL A 308 13.49 -1.83 -8.44
N SER A 309 14.24 -2.93 -8.51
CA SER A 309 15.41 -3.06 -9.40
C SER A 309 15.01 -2.87 -10.86
N PHE A 310 13.93 -3.52 -11.30
CA PHE A 310 13.40 -3.30 -12.65
C PHE A 310 13.02 -1.83 -12.89
N MET A 311 12.36 -1.19 -11.94
CA MET A 311 12.01 0.23 -12.05
C MET A 311 13.24 1.13 -12.18
N HIS A 312 14.33 0.80 -11.48
CA HIS A 312 15.60 1.53 -11.58
C HIS A 312 16.30 1.28 -12.91
N GLU A 313 16.47 0.03 -13.32
CA GLU A 313 17.10 -0.38 -14.58
C GLU A 313 16.45 0.27 -15.80
N HIS A 314 15.13 0.47 -15.77
CA HIS A 314 14.37 1.09 -16.85
C HIS A 314 14.07 2.59 -16.64
N GLY A 315 14.78 3.24 -15.71
CA GLY A 315 14.71 4.68 -15.49
C GLY A 315 13.37 5.19 -14.93
N ARG A 316 12.52 4.30 -14.38
CA ARG A 316 11.27 4.68 -13.71
C ARG A 316 11.53 5.38 -12.37
N ILE A 317 12.62 5.02 -11.70
CA ILE A 317 13.16 5.68 -10.53
C ILE A 317 14.67 5.96 -10.73
N LYS A 318 15.17 7.04 -10.15
CA LYS A 318 16.58 7.47 -10.32
C LYS A 318 17.53 6.83 -9.32
N VAL A 319 17.00 6.32 -8.22
CA VAL A 319 17.79 5.76 -7.11
C VAL A 319 17.22 4.41 -6.76
N GLU A 320 18.09 3.42 -6.61
CA GLU A 320 17.75 2.07 -6.18
C GLU A 320 18.06 1.90 -4.68
N PRO A 321 17.17 1.29 -3.88
CA PRO A 321 17.51 0.83 -2.53
C PRO A 321 18.48 -0.37 -2.62
N LYS A 322 19.41 -0.50 -1.69
CA LYS A 322 20.33 -1.64 -1.64
C LYS A 322 19.65 -2.91 -1.15
N VAL A 323 18.72 -2.74 -0.23
CA VAL A 323 17.89 -3.80 0.36
C VAL A 323 16.47 -3.26 0.57
N TRP A 324 15.51 -4.16 0.70
CA TRP A 324 14.09 -3.77 0.86
C TRP A 324 13.87 -2.82 2.06
N SER A 325 14.60 -3.03 3.16
CA SER A 325 14.48 -2.23 4.38
C SER A 325 14.88 -0.75 4.20
N ASP A 326 15.68 -0.41 3.18
CA ASP A 326 15.99 1.00 2.87
C ASP A 326 14.74 1.82 2.49
N MET A 327 13.68 1.15 2.05
CA MET A 327 12.41 1.80 1.70
C MET A 327 11.41 1.84 2.85
N PHE A 328 11.67 1.15 3.96
CA PHE A 328 10.72 1.01 5.07
C PHE A 328 11.26 1.64 6.35
N PHE A 329 10.37 2.05 7.23
CA PHE A 329 10.73 2.50 8.57
C PHE A 329 11.27 1.33 9.41
N PRO A 330 12.12 1.61 10.44
CA PRO A 330 12.80 0.57 11.21
C PRO A 330 11.90 -0.44 11.94
N GLU A 331 10.65 -0.07 12.22
CA GLU A 331 9.72 -0.89 12.99
C GLU A 331 9.38 -2.25 12.35
N VAL A 332 9.70 -2.41 11.08
CA VAL A 332 9.46 -3.68 10.34
C VAL A 332 10.74 -4.36 9.86
N HIS A 333 11.93 -3.83 10.19
CA HIS A 333 13.19 -4.37 9.69
C HIS A 333 13.50 -5.78 10.21
N ASP A 334 12.95 -6.18 11.35
CA ASP A 334 13.09 -7.53 11.91
C ASP A 334 12.19 -8.58 11.23
N LEU A 335 11.30 -8.15 10.33
CA LEU A 335 10.43 -9.06 9.57
C LEU A 335 11.20 -9.68 8.39
N PRO A 336 10.82 -10.91 7.96
CA PRO A 336 11.49 -11.61 6.85
C PRO A 336 11.09 -11.02 5.49
N GLY A 337 11.56 -9.80 5.19
CA GLY A 337 11.30 -9.12 3.93
C GLY A 337 12.26 -9.52 2.79
N THR A 338 11.82 -9.36 1.51
CA THR A 338 12.64 -9.64 0.31
C THR A 338 12.43 -8.62 -0.81
#